data_ab748f4731a4bd337750c14db988fd27
#
_entry.id   ab748f4731a4bd337750c14db988fd27
#
_cell.length_a   1.000
_cell.length_b   1.000
_cell.length_c   1.000
_cell.angle_alpha   90.00
_cell.angle_beta   90.00
_cell.angle_gamma   90.00
#
_symmetry.space_group_name_H-M   'P 1'
#
loop_
_entity.id
_entity.type
_entity.pdbx_description
1 polymer ?
#
loop_
_entity_poly.entity_id
_entity_poly.type
_entity_poly.pdbx_seq_one_letter_code
_entity_poly.pdbx_strand_id
1 'polypeptide(L)'
;MVDFVVLEREFSEPLSPEDVREMAAGIQCLELYRVKPVRSYLTSDGMRMVCVFQAPDAEALRSLGRANGFPAGSSVWASTLHTL
;
A
#
# COMPACT_ATOMS: atom_id res chain seq x y z
N MET A 1 -11.43 8.09 14.34
CA MET A 1 -11.09 8.76 13.06
C MET A 1 -10.23 7.82 12.24
N VAL A 2 -10.55 7.66 10.97
CA VAL A 2 -9.77 6.80 10.08
C VAL A 2 -8.69 7.64 9.41
N ASP A 3 -7.44 7.25 9.58
CA ASP A 3 -6.32 7.94 8.95
C ASP A 3 -5.99 7.33 7.59
N PHE A 4 -5.45 8.14 6.71
CA PHE A 4 -4.86 7.64 5.49
C PHE A 4 -3.42 7.21 5.78
N VAL A 5 -3.09 6.00 5.34
CA VAL A 5 -1.75 5.45 5.49
C VAL A 5 -1.19 5.21 4.11
N VAL A 6 0.05 5.60 3.91
CA VAL A 6 0.72 5.52 2.62
C VAL A 6 1.80 4.46 2.68
N LEU A 7 1.81 3.59 1.67
CA LEU A 7 2.84 2.60 1.44
C LEU A 7 3.60 2.95 0.18
N GLU A 8 4.91 3.11 0.28
CA GLU A 8 5.77 3.35 -0.87
C GLU A 8 6.65 2.13 -1.11
N ARG A 9 6.75 1.72 -2.37
CA ARG A 9 7.53 0.54 -2.78
C ARG A 9 8.35 0.85 -4.01
N GLU A 10 9.55 0.27 -4.07
CA GLU A 10 10.41 0.27 -5.24
C GLU A 10 10.58 -1.17 -5.74
N PHE A 11 10.71 -1.32 -7.04
CA PHE A 11 10.85 -2.62 -7.66
C PHE A 11 12.16 -2.73 -8.44
N SER A 12 12.71 -3.94 -8.52
CA SER A 12 13.92 -4.21 -9.31
C SER A 12 13.62 -4.35 -10.82
N GLU A 13 12.36 -4.63 -11.16
CA GLU A 13 11.88 -4.74 -12.54
C GLU A 13 10.58 -3.97 -12.69
N PRO A 14 10.31 -3.40 -13.89
CA PRO A 14 9.09 -2.65 -14.09
C PRO A 14 7.83 -3.51 -13.90
N LEU A 15 6.82 -2.94 -13.24
CA LEU A 15 5.50 -3.55 -13.13
C LEU A 15 4.54 -2.89 -14.12
N SER A 16 3.61 -3.70 -14.64
CA SER A 16 2.49 -3.20 -15.43
C SER A 16 1.29 -2.89 -14.52
N PRO A 17 0.29 -2.11 -15.00
CA PRO A 17 -0.95 -1.93 -14.25
C PRO A 17 -1.67 -3.24 -13.92
N GLU A 18 -1.55 -4.27 -14.78
CA GLU A 18 -2.11 -5.59 -14.51
C GLU A 18 -1.43 -6.27 -13.33
N ASP A 19 -0.10 -6.17 -13.25
CA ASP A 19 0.66 -6.72 -12.12
C ASP A 19 0.20 -6.10 -10.81
N VAL A 20 -0.04 -4.78 -10.81
CA VAL A 20 -0.53 -4.08 -9.62
C VAL A 20 -1.91 -4.60 -9.21
N ARG A 21 -2.81 -4.81 -10.16
CA ARG A 21 -4.15 -5.35 -9.87
C ARG A 21 -4.08 -6.75 -9.30
N GLU A 22 -3.23 -7.60 -9.85
CA GLU A 22 -3.03 -8.96 -9.34
C GLU A 22 -2.48 -8.95 -7.91
N MET A 23 -1.51 -8.08 -7.63
CA MET A 23 -0.98 -7.91 -6.29
C MET A 23 -2.05 -7.48 -5.31
N ALA A 24 -2.89 -6.50 -5.69
CA ALA A 24 -3.96 -6.00 -4.85
C ALA A 24 -5.02 -7.09 -4.58
N ALA A 25 -5.38 -7.86 -5.61
CA ALA A 25 -6.35 -8.95 -5.48
C ALA A 25 -5.83 -10.08 -4.58
N GLY A 26 -4.52 -10.25 -4.45
CA GLY A 26 -3.91 -11.28 -3.63
C GLY A 26 -3.74 -10.90 -2.15
N ILE A 27 -4.03 -9.67 -1.76
CA ILE A 27 -3.88 -9.25 -0.36
C ILE A 27 -4.94 -9.92 0.52
N GLN A 28 -4.47 -10.55 1.60
CA GLN A 28 -5.33 -11.24 2.57
C GLN A 28 -5.36 -10.48 3.89
N CYS A 29 -6.34 -10.78 4.73
CA CYS A 29 -6.47 -10.25 6.09
C CYS A 29 -6.77 -8.75 6.17
N LEU A 30 -7.31 -8.15 5.12
CA LEU A 30 -7.68 -6.73 5.11
C LEU A 30 -8.64 -6.37 6.25
N GLU A 31 -9.70 -7.17 6.42
CA GLU A 31 -10.70 -6.93 7.47
C GLU A 31 -10.12 -7.11 8.86
N LEU A 32 -9.26 -8.12 9.04
CA LEU A 32 -8.63 -8.40 10.33
C LEU A 32 -7.84 -7.20 10.85
N TYR A 33 -7.11 -6.53 9.97
CA TYR A 33 -6.29 -5.37 10.32
C TYR A 33 -7.03 -4.04 10.11
N ARG A 34 -8.29 -4.08 9.69
CA ARG A 34 -9.12 -2.90 9.41
C ARG A 34 -8.52 -1.98 8.36
N VAL A 35 -7.91 -2.57 7.35
CA VAL A 35 -7.26 -1.85 6.26
C VAL A 35 -8.15 -1.89 5.03
N LYS A 36 -8.37 -0.72 4.42
CA LYS A 36 -9.15 -0.60 3.19
C LYS A 36 -8.29 0.07 2.12
N PRO A 37 -8.04 -0.60 0.98
CA PRO A 37 -7.33 0.04 -0.13
C PRO A 37 -8.16 1.19 -0.72
N VAL A 38 -7.52 2.31 -0.99
CA VAL A 38 -8.17 3.49 -1.57
C VAL A 38 -7.74 3.68 -3.02
N ARG A 39 -6.43 3.83 -3.24
CA ARG A 39 -5.87 4.02 -4.59
C ARG A 39 -4.38 3.72 -4.60
N SER A 40 -3.84 3.58 -5.79
CA SER A 40 -2.41 3.45 -5.97
C SER A 40 -1.96 4.26 -7.18
N TYR A 41 -0.71 4.68 -7.15
CA TYR A 41 -0.05 5.36 -8.24
C TYR A 41 1.20 4.56 -8.60
N LEU A 42 1.29 4.18 -9.86
CA LEU A 42 2.47 3.51 -10.41
C LEU A 42 3.21 4.53 -11.28
N THR A 43 4.52 4.65 -11.11
CA THR A 43 5.30 5.53 -11.98
C THR A 43 5.24 5.03 -13.43
N SER A 44 5.43 5.94 -14.39
CA SER A 44 5.32 5.60 -15.81
C SER A 44 6.35 4.56 -16.25
N ASP A 45 7.49 4.48 -15.54
CA ASP A 45 8.51 3.45 -15.79
C ASP A 45 8.23 2.13 -15.06
N GLY A 46 7.19 2.08 -14.22
CA GLY A 46 6.80 0.88 -13.49
C GLY A 46 7.70 0.49 -12.32
N MET A 47 8.66 1.34 -11.96
CA MET A 47 9.68 0.99 -10.98
C MET A 47 9.32 1.36 -9.54
N ARG A 48 8.35 2.25 -9.36
CA ARG A 48 7.93 2.73 -8.03
C ARG A 48 6.42 2.80 -7.96
N MET A 49 5.89 2.55 -6.75
CA MET A 49 4.44 2.61 -6.52
C MET A 49 4.16 3.25 -5.17
N VAL A 50 3.12 4.05 -5.13
CA VAL A 50 2.58 4.63 -3.90
C VAL A 50 1.15 4.16 -3.75
N CYS A 51 0.85 3.49 -2.64
CA CYS A 51 -0.49 2.99 -2.34
C CYS A 51 -1.06 3.75 -1.15
N VAL A 52 -2.32 4.13 -1.24
CA VAL A 52 -3.03 4.81 -0.16
C VAL A 52 -4.10 3.88 0.39
N PHE A 53 -4.13 3.75 1.71
CA PHE A 53 -5.08 2.92 2.43
C PHE A 53 -5.79 3.74 3.51
N GLN A 54 -7.00 3.33 3.87
CA GLN A 54 -7.63 3.75 5.12
C GLN A 54 -7.29 2.69 6.18
N ALA A 55 -6.74 3.12 7.31
CA ALA A 55 -6.36 2.22 8.39
C ALA A 55 -6.41 2.97 9.73
N PRO A 56 -6.52 2.26 10.85
CA PRO A 56 -6.48 2.90 12.17
C PRO A 56 -5.17 3.64 12.44
N ASP A 57 -4.06 3.07 11.97
CA ASP A 57 -2.72 3.65 12.11
C ASP A 57 -1.75 2.99 11.11
N ALA A 58 -0.53 3.47 11.08
CA ALA A 58 0.50 2.92 10.20
C ALA A 58 0.90 1.50 10.59
N GLU A 59 0.84 1.15 11.87
CA GLU A 59 1.18 -0.19 12.35
C GLU A 59 0.20 -1.25 11.84
N ALA A 60 -1.07 -0.91 11.67
CA ALA A 60 -2.05 -1.82 11.09
C ALA A 60 -1.63 -2.24 9.67
N LEU A 61 -1.15 -1.30 8.87
CA LEU A 61 -0.68 -1.59 7.52
C LEU A 61 0.64 -2.37 7.54
N ARG A 62 1.55 -2.07 8.47
CA ARG A 62 2.79 -2.84 8.63
C ARG A 62 2.51 -4.28 9.01
N SER A 63 1.55 -4.50 9.90
CA SER A 63 1.13 -5.85 10.32
C SER A 63 0.52 -6.61 9.15
N LEU A 64 -0.33 -5.95 8.37
CA LEU A 64 -0.89 -6.52 7.14
C LEU A 64 0.23 -6.92 6.18
N GLY A 65 1.22 -6.06 6.00
CA GLY A 65 2.37 -6.33 5.13
C GLY A 65 3.16 -7.55 5.58
N ARG A 66 3.41 -7.68 6.88
CA ARG A 66 4.08 -8.87 7.43
C ARG A 66 3.28 -10.13 7.17
N ALA A 67 1.96 -10.08 7.37
CA ALA A 67 1.08 -11.22 7.16
C ALA A 67 1.03 -11.66 5.68
N ASN A 68 1.22 -10.72 4.75
CA ASN A 68 1.18 -10.98 3.31
C ASN A 68 2.57 -11.12 2.67
N GLY A 69 3.63 -11.02 3.46
CA GLY A 69 4.99 -11.15 2.94
C GLY A 69 5.45 -9.97 2.10
N PHE A 70 5.02 -8.75 2.41
CA PHE A 70 5.49 -7.57 1.69
C PHE A 70 7.01 -7.44 1.87
N PRO A 71 7.73 -7.04 0.81
CA PRO A 71 9.18 -6.97 0.87
C PRO A 71 9.69 -6.02 1.94
N ALA A 72 10.82 -6.37 2.56
CA ALA A 72 11.55 -5.45 3.41
C ALA A 72 11.99 -4.24 2.57
N GLY A 73 12.01 -3.07 3.17
CA GLY A 73 12.38 -1.82 2.49
C GLY A 73 11.20 -0.99 2.00
N SER A 74 9.97 -1.49 2.13
CA SER A 74 8.79 -0.66 1.90
C SER A 74 8.67 0.39 3.01
N SER A 75 8.36 1.63 2.63
CA SER A 75 8.09 2.71 3.59
C SER A 75 6.61 2.81 3.87
N VAL A 76 6.25 2.87 5.14
CA VAL A 76 4.84 3.03 5.58
C VAL A 76 4.77 4.23 6.51
N TRP A 77 3.87 5.17 6.22
CA TRP A 77 3.71 6.36 7.04
C TRP A 77 2.25 6.84 7.04
N ALA A 78 1.85 7.41 8.17
CA ALA A 78 0.52 8.00 8.31
C ALA A 78 0.50 9.39 7.67
N SER A 79 -0.64 9.75 7.10
CA SER A 79 -0.80 11.04 6.43
C SER A 79 -2.14 11.67 6.76
N THR A 80 -2.22 12.97 6.52
CA THR A 80 -3.47 13.73 6.56
C THR A 80 -3.74 14.27 5.15
N LEU A 81 -4.99 14.15 4.70
CA LEU A 81 -5.36 14.67 3.40
C LEU A 81 -5.37 16.20 3.41
N HIS A 82 -4.66 16.80 2.47
CA HIS A 82 -4.69 18.23 2.22
C HIS A 82 -5.09 18.48 0.78
N THR A 83 -6.06 19.37 0.58
CA THR A 83 -6.49 19.81 -0.75
C THR A 83 -5.71 21.07 -1.11
N LEU A 84 -5.06 21.03 -2.24
CA LEU A 84 -4.26 22.17 -2.75
C LEU A 84 -5.13 23.13 -3.55
#